data_7a06357882f5133746ad77d029161fba
#
_entry.id   7a06357882f5133746ad77d029161fba
#
_cell.length_a   1.000
_cell.length_b   1.000
_cell.length_c   1.000
_cell.angle_alpha   90.00
_cell.angle_beta   90.00
_cell.angle_gamma   90.00
#
_symmetry.space_group_name_H-M   'P 1'
#
loop_
_entity.id
_entity.type
_entity.pdbx_description
1 polymer ?
#
loop_
_entity_poly.entity_id
_entity_poly.type
_entity_poly.pdbx_seq_one_letter_code
_entity_poly.pdbx_strand_id
1 'polypeptide(L)'
;MARARTLLRNKPYSPLMNTRFDSMGPEVVEDYFHKSLVWDIFPSFFNGAYMQDGEWVRVHYFQDPKFYNRDRHLFRQFIPVLRRLFDAGWQPVTRARSQPRQVRVERYGAGGEVLFALYNGSASPLDARITIEAESLDLTHTREATTLLAGAKVACRPDGKSLEVTVPLGAGKAEVVQLSR
;
A
#
# COMPACT_ATOMS: atom_id res chain seq x y z
N MET A 1 10.26 -6.80 8.19
CA MET A 1 9.76 -6.26 6.91
C MET A 1 10.70 -5.21 6.33
N ALA A 2 10.96 -4.06 6.99
CA ALA A 2 11.83 -3.00 6.45
C ALA A 2 13.22 -3.48 5.98
N ARG A 3 13.87 -4.40 6.72
CA ARG A 3 15.17 -4.96 6.32
C ARG A 3 15.11 -5.80 5.05
N ALA A 4 14.06 -6.59 4.86
CA ALA A 4 13.89 -7.40 3.65
C ALA A 4 13.75 -6.50 2.41
N ARG A 5 12.98 -5.44 2.49
CA ARG A 5 12.82 -4.45 1.42
C ARG A 5 14.15 -3.81 1.02
N THR A 6 14.99 -3.44 2.00
CA THR A 6 16.30 -2.83 1.73
C THR A 6 17.23 -3.79 0.97
N LEU A 7 17.17 -5.08 1.27
CA LEU A 7 17.98 -6.12 0.60
C LEU A 7 17.44 -6.49 -0.79
N LEU A 8 16.13 -6.38 -0.99
CA LEU A 8 15.42 -6.83 -2.19
C LEU A 8 14.95 -5.65 -3.07
N ARG A 9 15.68 -4.55 -3.05
CA ARG A 9 15.33 -3.27 -3.67
C ARG A 9 14.68 -3.35 -5.06
N ASN A 10 15.09 -4.31 -5.87
CA ASN A 10 14.65 -4.45 -7.26
C ASN A 10 13.80 -5.72 -7.50
N LYS A 11 13.35 -6.38 -6.44
CA LYS A 11 12.55 -7.60 -6.55
C LYS A 11 11.37 -7.54 -5.57
N PRO A 12 10.16 -7.84 -6.02
CA PRO A 12 9.01 -7.94 -5.12
C PRO A 12 9.26 -9.04 -4.08
N TYR A 13 9.04 -8.71 -2.82
CA TYR A 13 9.09 -9.68 -1.74
C TYR A 13 7.70 -10.29 -1.53
N SER A 14 7.59 -11.59 -1.75
CA SER A 14 6.36 -12.34 -1.48
C SER A 14 6.58 -13.24 -0.26
N PRO A 15 6.09 -12.86 0.93
CA PRO A 15 6.24 -13.67 2.12
C PRO A 15 5.35 -14.91 2.04
N LEU A 16 5.83 -16.02 2.54
CA LEU A 16 5.00 -17.19 2.74
C LEU A 16 4.04 -16.93 3.91
N MET A 17 2.76 -16.78 3.62
CA MET A 17 1.72 -16.66 4.64
C MET A 17 1.22 -18.05 5.04
N ASN A 18 1.79 -18.59 6.11
CA ASN A 18 1.32 -19.83 6.70
C ASN A 18 0.18 -19.54 7.70
N THR A 19 -1.01 -19.23 7.17
CA THR A 19 -2.15 -18.80 7.97
C THR A 19 -3.34 -19.72 7.71
N ARG A 20 -4.09 -19.99 8.75
CA ARG A 20 -5.34 -20.75 8.68
C ARG A 20 -6.44 -19.85 8.10
N PHE A 21 -6.84 -20.08 6.86
CA PHE A 21 -7.88 -19.29 6.18
C PHE A 21 -9.26 -19.45 6.80
N ASP A 22 -9.53 -20.58 7.44
CA ASP A 22 -10.76 -20.87 8.17
C ASP A 22 -10.96 -19.95 9.40
N SER A 23 -9.88 -19.44 9.97
CA SER A 23 -9.89 -18.53 11.11
C SER A 23 -9.62 -17.05 10.74
N MET A 24 -9.39 -16.76 9.45
CA MET A 24 -9.09 -15.42 8.97
C MET A 24 -10.37 -14.70 8.54
N GLY A 25 -10.76 -13.64 9.24
CA GLY A 25 -11.83 -12.75 8.83
C GLY A 25 -11.46 -11.89 7.62
N PRO A 26 -12.46 -11.35 6.89
CA PRO A 26 -12.21 -10.50 5.73
C PRO A 26 -11.42 -9.23 6.09
N GLU A 27 -11.60 -8.69 7.27
CA GLU A 27 -10.89 -7.51 7.80
C GLU A 27 -9.39 -7.75 7.94
N VAL A 28 -8.97 -8.98 8.27
CA VAL A 28 -7.55 -9.36 8.37
C VAL A 28 -6.91 -9.39 6.99
N VAL A 29 -7.64 -9.91 6.01
CA VAL A 29 -7.18 -9.94 4.61
C VAL A 29 -7.07 -8.53 4.05
N GLU A 30 -8.04 -7.67 4.31
CA GLU A 30 -8.01 -6.27 3.89
C GLU A 30 -6.83 -5.51 4.52
N ASP A 31 -6.60 -5.66 5.82
CA ASP A 31 -5.45 -5.08 6.53
C ASP A 31 -4.11 -5.55 5.94
N TYR A 32 -4.02 -6.82 5.55
CA TYR A 32 -2.84 -7.36 4.87
C TYR A 32 -2.59 -6.67 3.53
N PHE A 33 -3.63 -6.40 2.72
CA PHE A 33 -3.48 -5.65 1.48
C PHE A 33 -3.04 -4.21 1.72
N HIS A 34 -3.62 -3.50 2.69
CA HIS A 34 -3.20 -2.14 3.05
C HIS A 34 -1.72 -2.09 3.49
N LYS A 35 -1.30 -3.02 4.33
CA LYS A 35 0.10 -3.14 4.77
C LYS A 35 1.04 -3.49 3.63
N SER A 36 0.59 -4.27 2.65
CA SER A 36 1.39 -4.68 1.50
C SER A 36 1.85 -3.49 0.67
N LEU A 37 1.01 -2.45 0.49
CA LEU A 37 1.35 -1.22 -0.24
C LEU A 37 2.54 -0.47 0.37
N VAL A 38 2.61 -0.43 1.69
CA VAL A 38 3.62 0.36 2.41
C VAL A 38 4.89 -0.42 2.68
N TRP A 39 4.75 -1.75 2.86
CA TRP A 39 5.89 -2.61 3.15
C TRP A 39 6.58 -3.15 1.91
N ASP A 40 6.11 -2.80 0.72
CA ASP A 40 6.64 -3.30 -0.56
C ASP A 40 6.57 -4.83 -0.62
N ILE A 41 5.41 -5.37 -0.30
CA ILE A 41 5.16 -6.81 -0.24
C ILE A 41 4.14 -7.17 -1.29
N PHE A 42 4.44 -8.17 -2.11
CA PHE A 42 3.43 -8.77 -2.97
C PHE A 42 2.63 -9.80 -2.16
N PRO A 43 1.30 -9.63 -1.98
CA PRO A 43 0.51 -10.52 -1.16
C PRO A 43 0.59 -11.96 -1.67
N SER A 44 0.90 -12.88 -0.78
CA SER A 44 0.85 -14.32 -1.07
C SER A 44 -0.09 -15.01 -0.11
N PHE A 45 -0.80 -15.99 -0.62
CA PHE A 45 -1.73 -16.80 0.12
C PHE A 45 -1.30 -18.26 0.01
N PHE A 46 -0.96 -18.82 1.15
CA PHE A 46 -0.51 -20.21 1.21
C PHE A 46 -1.70 -21.16 1.32
N ASN A 47 -1.49 -22.40 0.87
CA ASN A 47 -2.46 -23.48 1.06
C ASN A 47 -2.56 -23.82 2.54
N GLY A 48 -3.74 -23.67 3.09
CA GLY A 48 -4.06 -24.10 4.44
C GLY A 48 -4.56 -25.54 4.46
N ALA A 49 -4.55 -26.13 5.64
CA ALA A 49 -5.34 -27.30 5.95
C ALA A 49 -6.20 -27.00 7.17
N TYR A 50 -7.44 -27.42 7.18
CA TYR A 50 -8.33 -27.32 8.32
C TYR A 50 -8.95 -28.67 8.64
N MET A 51 -9.41 -28.84 9.87
CA MET A 51 -10.13 -30.03 10.30
C MET A 51 -11.61 -29.87 9.93
N GLN A 52 -12.13 -30.84 9.21
CA GLN A 52 -13.55 -31.02 8.95
C GLN A 52 -13.95 -32.46 9.24
N ASP A 53 -14.92 -32.65 10.12
CA ASP A 53 -15.44 -33.97 10.51
C ASP A 53 -14.34 -34.95 10.98
N GLY A 54 -13.30 -34.46 11.63
CA GLY A 54 -12.18 -35.25 12.13
C GLY A 54 -11.08 -35.54 11.11
N GLU A 55 -11.23 -35.09 9.87
CA GLU A 55 -10.22 -35.26 8.82
C GLU A 55 -9.54 -33.95 8.41
N TRP A 56 -8.27 -34.05 7.98
CA TRP A 56 -7.53 -32.90 7.43
C TRP A 56 -7.92 -32.64 5.99
N VAL A 57 -8.65 -31.56 5.75
CA VAL A 57 -8.97 -31.06 4.41
C VAL A 57 -7.90 -30.03 4.00
N ARG A 58 -7.22 -30.28 2.88
CA ARG A 58 -6.32 -29.31 2.27
C ARG A 58 -7.11 -28.36 1.38
N VAL A 59 -6.98 -27.07 1.63
CA VAL A 59 -7.67 -26.03 0.87
C VAL A 59 -6.66 -25.16 0.17
N HIS A 60 -6.86 -24.99 -1.12
CA HIS A 60 -6.17 -23.98 -1.90
C HIS A 60 -7.01 -22.70 -1.89
N TYR A 61 -6.48 -21.63 -1.35
CA TYR A 61 -7.20 -20.35 -1.24
C TYR A 61 -7.87 -19.93 -2.56
N PHE A 62 -7.17 -20.07 -3.69
CA PHE A 62 -7.68 -19.70 -5.01
C PHE A 62 -8.63 -20.72 -5.63
N GLN A 63 -8.74 -21.91 -5.09
CA GLN A 63 -9.63 -22.97 -5.57
C GLN A 63 -10.91 -23.06 -4.74
N ASP A 64 -10.90 -22.56 -3.48
CA ASP A 64 -12.08 -22.56 -2.64
C ASP A 64 -12.91 -21.28 -2.87
N PRO A 65 -14.11 -21.38 -3.46
CA PRO A 65 -14.97 -20.23 -3.72
C PRO A 65 -15.31 -19.42 -2.45
N LYS A 66 -15.33 -20.08 -1.28
CA LYS A 66 -15.61 -19.43 0.01
C LYS A 66 -14.62 -18.32 0.32
N PHE A 67 -13.31 -18.53 0.07
CA PHE A 67 -12.28 -17.55 0.38
C PHE A 67 -12.03 -16.61 -0.79
N TYR A 68 -11.80 -17.15 -1.97
CA TYR A 68 -11.45 -16.36 -3.14
C TYR A 68 -12.57 -15.40 -3.58
N ASN A 69 -13.84 -15.86 -3.60
CA ASN A 69 -14.93 -14.97 -3.98
C ASN A 69 -15.22 -13.90 -2.93
N ARG A 70 -15.02 -14.20 -1.64
CA ARG A 70 -15.12 -13.22 -0.56
C ARG A 70 -14.16 -12.06 -0.76
N ASP A 71 -12.90 -12.35 -1.10
CA ASP A 71 -11.81 -11.39 -1.09
C ASP A 71 -11.43 -10.88 -2.49
N ARG A 72 -12.10 -11.37 -3.55
CA ARG A 72 -11.82 -11.04 -4.97
C ARG A 72 -11.75 -9.53 -5.25
N HIS A 73 -12.59 -8.75 -4.59
CA HIS A 73 -12.63 -7.30 -4.75
C HIS A 73 -11.31 -6.64 -4.28
N LEU A 74 -10.68 -7.16 -3.22
CA LEU A 74 -9.39 -6.68 -2.73
C LEU A 74 -8.28 -6.92 -3.77
N PHE A 75 -8.25 -8.11 -4.38
CA PHE A 75 -7.30 -8.39 -5.45
C PHE A 75 -7.46 -7.43 -6.63
N ARG A 76 -8.69 -7.17 -7.04
CA ARG A 76 -8.97 -6.24 -8.14
C ARG A 76 -8.57 -4.81 -7.84
N GLN A 77 -8.72 -4.36 -6.61
CA GLN A 77 -8.40 -3.01 -6.18
C GLN A 77 -6.89 -2.83 -5.94
N PHE A 78 -6.27 -3.74 -5.22
CA PHE A 78 -4.91 -3.55 -4.73
C PHE A 78 -3.80 -4.04 -5.68
N ILE A 79 -4.01 -5.14 -6.41
CA ILE A 79 -2.96 -5.71 -7.25
C ILE A 79 -2.47 -4.76 -8.35
N PRO A 80 -3.34 -4.02 -9.06
CA PRO A 80 -2.87 -3.04 -10.05
C PRO A 80 -2.01 -1.94 -9.42
N VAL A 81 -2.37 -1.45 -8.23
CA VAL A 81 -1.62 -0.41 -7.51
C VAL A 81 -0.27 -0.96 -7.03
N LEU A 82 -0.24 -2.17 -6.48
CA LEU A 82 0.99 -2.83 -6.08
C LEU A 82 1.96 -3.01 -7.26
N ARG A 83 1.46 -3.49 -8.41
CA ARG A 83 2.29 -3.61 -9.62
C ARG A 83 2.90 -2.27 -10.00
N ARG A 84 2.12 -1.20 -9.97
CA ARG A 84 2.59 0.14 -10.30
C ARG A 84 3.69 0.62 -9.34
N LEU A 85 3.58 0.33 -8.04
CA LEU A 85 4.62 0.61 -7.06
C LEU A 85 5.90 -0.18 -7.36
N PHE A 86 5.79 -1.48 -7.67
CA PHE A 86 6.94 -2.31 -8.04
C PHE A 86 7.62 -1.84 -9.31
N ASP A 87 6.85 -1.49 -10.34
CA ASP A 87 7.37 -0.99 -11.62
C ASP A 87 8.08 0.35 -11.44
N ALA A 88 7.54 1.24 -10.60
CA ALA A 88 8.17 2.51 -10.27
C ALA A 88 9.44 2.36 -9.41
N GLY A 89 9.51 1.32 -8.59
CA GLY A 89 10.63 0.99 -7.72
C GLY A 89 10.74 1.84 -6.46
N TRP A 90 10.90 1.16 -5.33
CA TRP A 90 11.06 1.81 -4.03
C TRP A 90 12.33 2.67 -3.94
N GLN A 91 12.22 3.82 -3.31
CA GLN A 91 13.31 4.77 -3.12
C GLN A 91 13.68 4.90 -1.64
N PRO A 92 14.96 4.69 -1.26
CA PRO A 92 15.39 4.69 0.14
C PRO A 92 15.30 6.07 0.80
N VAL A 93 15.37 7.15 0.01
CA VAL A 93 15.20 8.52 0.50
C VAL A 93 13.79 8.97 0.15
N THR A 94 12.93 9.10 1.16
CA THR A 94 11.51 9.40 0.97
C THR A 94 11.27 10.80 0.40
N ARG A 95 12.07 11.81 0.79
CA ARG A 95 11.90 13.23 0.39
C ARG A 95 10.51 13.77 0.68
N ALA A 96 9.88 13.24 1.73
CA ALA A 96 8.58 13.69 2.21
C ALA A 96 8.45 13.46 3.71
N ARG A 97 7.60 14.25 4.36
CA ARG A 97 7.26 14.13 5.78
C ARG A 97 5.76 14.16 5.94
N SER A 98 5.25 13.41 6.91
CA SER A 98 3.83 13.38 7.26
C SER A 98 3.52 14.13 8.55
N GLN A 99 2.34 14.70 8.61
CA GLN A 99 1.70 15.18 9.81
C GLN A 99 0.27 14.58 9.86
N PRO A 100 -0.08 13.88 10.94
CA PRO A 100 0.77 13.56 12.10
C PRO A 100 1.88 12.54 11.76
N ARG A 101 2.96 12.55 12.54
CA ARG A 101 4.17 11.71 12.32
C ARG A 101 3.92 10.20 12.37
N GLN A 102 2.80 9.77 12.92
CA GLN A 102 2.40 8.36 12.96
C GLN A 102 1.98 7.80 11.59
N VAL A 103 1.66 8.67 10.63
CA VAL A 103 1.43 8.25 9.25
C VAL A 103 2.76 7.86 8.62
N ARG A 104 2.86 6.61 8.19
CA ARG A 104 4.01 6.14 7.44
C ARG A 104 3.93 6.64 6.00
N VAL A 105 5.07 7.07 5.47
CA VAL A 105 5.21 7.52 4.08
C VAL A 105 6.38 6.80 3.45
N GLU A 106 6.16 6.20 2.29
CA GLU A 106 7.21 5.57 1.49
C GLU A 106 7.13 6.09 0.05
N ARG A 107 8.28 6.35 -0.56
CA ARG A 107 8.36 6.86 -1.93
C ARG A 107 8.74 5.77 -2.92
N TYR A 108 8.11 5.83 -4.08
CA TYR A 108 8.40 5.01 -5.25
C TYR A 108 8.55 5.91 -6.47
N GLY A 109 9.40 5.47 -7.41
CA GLY A 109 9.67 6.23 -8.62
C GLY A 109 10.75 7.30 -8.45
N ALA A 110 11.57 7.43 -9.49
CA ALA A 110 12.64 8.41 -9.58
C ALA A 110 12.59 9.21 -10.90
N GLY A 111 11.67 8.84 -11.79
CA GLY A 111 11.51 9.40 -13.12
C GLY A 111 10.32 10.35 -13.26
N GLY A 112 9.59 10.26 -14.37
CA GLY A 112 8.44 11.12 -14.68
C GLY A 112 7.23 10.95 -13.78
N GLU A 113 7.13 9.84 -13.04
CA GLU A 113 6.08 9.55 -12.08
C GLU A 113 6.69 9.37 -10.69
N VAL A 114 6.08 10.00 -9.69
CA VAL A 114 6.43 9.85 -8.28
C VAL A 114 5.19 9.39 -7.51
N LEU A 115 5.35 8.31 -6.76
CA LEU A 115 4.28 7.71 -5.97
C LEU A 115 4.65 7.75 -4.48
N PHE A 116 3.68 8.08 -3.64
CA PHE A 116 3.82 8.02 -2.18
C PHE A 116 2.79 7.07 -1.61
N ALA A 117 3.24 5.94 -1.06
CA ALA A 117 2.39 5.05 -0.29
C ALA A 117 2.28 5.56 1.15
N LEU A 118 1.05 5.80 1.60
CA LEU A 118 0.71 6.33 2.92
C LEU A 118 0.00 5.23 3.72
N TYR A 119 0.25 5.18 5.03
CA TYR A 119 -0.45 4.26 5.92
C TYR A 119 -0.73 4.90 7.27
N ASN A 120 -1.99 4.90 7.66
CA ASN A 120 -2.43 5.30 8.99
C ASN A 120 -2.45 4.09 9.92
N GLY A 121 -1.41 3.92 10.73
CA GLY A 121 -1.32 2.83 11.71
C GLY A 121 -2.11 3.06 12.99
N SER A 122 -2.89 4.16 13.12
CA SER A 122 -3.69 4.45 14.31
C SER A 122 -5.07 3.79 14.24
N ALA A 123 -5.74 3.75 15.40
CA ALA A 123 -7.09 3.23 15.53
C ALA A 123 -8.19 4.24 15.13
N SER A 124 -7.82 5.45 14.68
CA SER A 124 -8.75 6.50 14.31
C SER A 124 -8.48 7.03 12.90
N PRO A 125 -9.51 7.44 12.15
CA PRO A 125 -9.31 8.13 10.88
C PRO A 125 -8.64 9.49 11.12
N LEU A 126 -7.89 9.97 10.13
CA LEU A 126 -7.21 11.26 10.18
C LEU A 126 -6.97 11.81 8.77
N ASP A 127 -6.69 13.11 8.71
CA ASP A 127 -6.19 13.76 7.51
C ASP A 127 -4.65 13.77 7.55
N ALA A 128 -4.05 13.03 6.63
CA ALA A 128 -2.60 12.98 6.49
C ALA A 128 -2.12 14.15 5.62
N ARG A 129 -1.44 15.11 6.23
CA ARG A 129 -0.75 16.18 5.51
C ARG A 129 0.66 15.74 5.17
N ILE A 130 1.00 15.73 3.89
CA ILE A 130 2.31 15.32 3.39
C ILE A 130 3.01 16.53 2.81
N THR A 131 4.18 16.88 3.36
CA THR A 131 5.07 17.90 2.82
C THR A 131 6.17 17.21 2.02
N ILE A 132 6.26 17.48 0.73
CA ILE A 132 7.14 16.84 -0.25
C ILE A 132 8.21 17.85 -0.69
N GLU A 133 9.46 17.42 -0.79
CA GLU A 133 10.58 18.22 -1.31
C GLU A 133 10.46 18.34 -2.84
N ALA A 134 9.60 19.26 -3.31
CA ALA A 134 9.19 19.35 -4.71
C ALA A 134 10.36 19.69 -5.65
N GLU A 135 11.26 20.58 -5.24
CA GLU A 135 12.46 20.96 -6.03
C GLU A 135 13.35 19.74 -6.29
N SER A 136 13.56 18.89 -5.28
CA SER A 136 14.39 17.68 -5.38
C SER A 136 13.78 16.58 -6.25
N LEU A 137 12.49 16.65 -6.53
CA LEU A 137 11.73 15.66 -7.29
C LEU A 137 11.19 16.21 -8.61
N ASP A 138 11.51 17.46 -8.94
CA ASP A 138 11.02 18.16 -10.13
C ASP A 138 9.49 18.24 -10.20
N LEU A 139 8.86 18.54 -9.04
CA LEU A 139 7.41 18.61 -8.87
C LEU A 139 6.91 20.04 -8.56
N THR A 140 7.73 21.07 -8.78
CA THR A 140 7.41 22.46 -8.43
C THR A 140 6.19 23.01 -9.19
N HIS A 141 5.90 22.47 -10.35
CA HIS A 141 4.77 22.85 -11.20
C HIS A 141 3.53 21.98 -11.00
N THR A 142 3.60 20.91 -10.21
CA THR A 142 2.47 20.03 -9.93
C THR A 142 1.40 20.76 -9.11
N ARG A 143 0.16 20.67 -9.53
CA ARG A 143 -1.00 21.33 -8.88
C ARG A 143 -2.06 20.35 -8.43
N GLU A 144 -2.01 19.14 -8.92
CA GLU A 144 -2.97 18.08 -8.64
C GLU A 144 -2.26 16.75 -8.48
N ALA A 145 -2.73 15.95 -7.54
CA ALA A 145 -2.35 14.55 -7.35
C ALA A 145 -3.56 13.65 -7.53
N THR A 146 -3.34 12.38 -7.76
CA THR A 146 -4.40 11.37 -7.82
C THR A 146 -4.16 10.31 -6.76
N THR A 147 -5.20 9.96 -5.98
CA THR A 147 -5.17 8.80 -5.09
C THR A 147 -5.52 7.55 -5.88
N LEU A 148 -4.74 6.48 -5.77
CA LEU A 148 -4.89 5.32 -6.65
C LEU A 148 -5.93 4.30 -6.17
N LEU A 149 -6.17 4.20 -4.85
CA LEU A 149 -7.22 3.31 -4.32
C LEU A 149 -8.59 3.95 -4.38
N ALA A 150 -8.69 5.23 -3.98
CA ALA A 150 -9.95 5.97 -4.02
C ALA A 150 -10.27 6.56 -5.41
N GLY A 151 -9.27 6.71 -6.28
CA GLY A 151 -9.45 7.32 -7.61
C GLY A 151 -9.77 8.82 -7.56
N ALA A 152 -9.47 9.48 -6.45
CA ALA A 152 -9.83 10.89 -6.24
C ALA A 152 -8.68 11.83 -6.65
N LYS A 153 -9.05 13.01 -7.15
CA LYS A 153 -8.12 14.11 -7.36
C LYS A 153 -7.95 14.91 -6.08
N VAL A 154 -6.71 15.27 -5.77
CA VAL A 154 -6.33 16.00 -4.57
C VAL A 154 -5.50 17.21 -4.97
N ALA A 155 -5.86 18.38 -4.46
CA ALA A 155 -5.12 19.61 -4.74
C ALA A 155 -3.74 19.56 -4.09
N CYS A 156 -2.74 19.96 -4.85
CA CYS A 156 -1.38 20.19 -4.40
C CYS A 156 -1.17 21.68 -4.13
N ARG A 157 -0.69 22.04 -2.95
CA ARG A 157 -0.43 23.41 -2.54
C ARG A 157 1.08 23.66 -2.52
N PRO A 158 1.61 24.53 -3.39
CA PRO A 158 3.01 24.91 -3.31
C PRO A 158 3.33 25.67 -2.01
N ASP A 159 4.46 25.31 -1.40
CA ASP A 159 5.00 25.98 -0.23
C ASP A 159 6.53 26.15 -0.40
N GLY A 160 6.93 27.26 -1.01
CA GLY A 160 8.32 27.53 -1.37
C GLY A 160 8.89 26.43 -2.27
N LYS A 161 9.89 25.69 -1.77
CA LYS A 161 10.55 24.57 -2.46
C LYS A 161 9.82 23.22 -2.24
N SER A 162 8.73 23.25 -1.51
CA SER A 162 7.95 22.10 -1.13
C SER A 162 6.56 22.11 -1.77
N LEU A 163 5.90 20.97 -1.70
CA LEU A 163 4.54 20.77 -2.11
C LEU A 163 3.77 20.11 -0.96
N GLU A 164 2.61 20.63 -0.61
CA GLU A 164 1.75 20.08 0.41
C GLU A 164 0.55 19.39 -0.22
N VAL A 165 0.26 18.16 0.24
CA VAL A 165 -0.91 17.36 -0.15
C VAL A 165 -1.58 16.86 1.12
N THR A 166 -2.92 16.95 1.20
CA THR A 166 -3.70 16.42 2.32
C THR A 166 -4.59 15.28 1.84
N VAL A 167 -4.49 14.12 2.50
CA VAL A 167 -5.20 12.90 2.12
C VAL A 167 -5.95 12.33 3.32
N PRO A 168 -7.27 12.13 3.25
CA PRO A 168 -8.00 11.45 4.32
C PRO A 168 -7.62 9.96 4.36
N LEU A 169 -7.26 9.47 5.54
CA LEU A 169 -6.91 8.07 5.78
C LEU A 169 -7.77 7.47 6.89
N GLY A 170 -8.51 6.43 6.59
CA GLY A 170 -9.20 5.63 7.61
C GLY A 170 -8.24 4.98 8.61
N ALA A 171 -8.76 4.53 9.74
CA ALA A 171 -8.01 3.76 10.73
C ALA A 171 -7.46 2.47 10.12
N GLY A 172 -6.17 2.19 10.25
CA GLY A 172 -5.52 1.02 9.66
C GLY A 172 -5.51 0.99 8.13
N LYS A 173 -5.79 2.10 7.44
CA LYS A 173 -5.89 2.16 5.98
C LYS A 173 -4.65 2.77 5.33
N ALA A 174 -4.40 2.34 4.10
CA ALA A 174 -3.38 2.90 3.23
C ALA A 174 -4.02 3.58 2.02
N GLU A 175 -3.29 4.50 1.43
CA GLU A 175 -3.58 5.12 0.15
C GLU A 175 -2.28 5.34 -0.62
N VAL A 176 -2.33 5.40 -1.93
CA VAL A 176 -1.19 5.75 -2.76
C VAL A 176 -1.49 7.03 -3.51
N VAL A 177 -0.66 8.04 -3.30
CA VAL A 177 -0.73 9.33 -3.98
C VAL A 177 0.21 9.34 -5.16
N GLN A 178 -0.31 9.58 -6.33
CA GLN A 178 0.44 9.77 -7.56
C GLN A 178 0.58 11.25 -7.86
N LEU A 179 1.83 11.66 -8.14
CA LEU A 179 2.15 12.97 -8.67
C LEU A 179 2.80 12.81 -10.04
N SER A 180 2.36 13.62 -10.98
CA SER A 180 2.95 13.72 -12.31
C SER A 180 3.59 15.11 -12.46
N ARG A 181 4.67 15.15 -13.22
CA ARG A 181 5.36 16.39 -13.61
C ARG A 181 4.53 17.21 -14.56
#